data_37c340681102ad124099c15bb1e8b460
#
_entry.id   37c340681102ad124099c15bb1e8b460
#
_cell.length_a   1.000
_cell.length_b   1.000
_cell.length_c   1.000
_cell.angle_alpha   90.00
_cell.angle_beta   90.00
_cell.angle_gamma   90.00
#
_symmetry.space_group_name_H-M   'P 1'
#
loop_
_entity.id
_entity.type
_entity.pdbx_description
1 polymer ?
#
loop_
_entity_poly.entity_id
_entity_poly.type
_entity_poly.pdbx_seq_one_letter_code
_entity_poly.pdbx_strand_id
1 'polypeptide(L)'
;KSMKDSLSNSGISEEFTELVAPGDELEINGVRIQAVPAYNIGKQFHPQQNQWVGYLVTMNEVTYYIAGDTDINEDVKKIQCDVAMIPVGGTYTMTAEEAAELAEIIHPKAAVPTHYGSVAGKAEDGQIFADILKDKINVILKM
;
A
#
# COMPACT_ATOMS: atom_id res chain seq x y z
N LYS A 1 9.67 -10.32 8.11
CA LYS A 1 10.54 -10.99 9.15
C LYS A 1 10.04 -10.75 10.58
N SER A 2 9.49 -9.58 10.90
CA SER A 2 8.97 -9.27 12.25
C SER A 2 7.72 -10.06 12.65
N MET A 3 7.05 -10.70 11.69
CA MET A 3 5.82 -11.47 11.94
C MET A 3 6.02 -12.98 12.08
N LYS A 4 7.25 -13.49 11.94
CA LYS A 4 7.52 -14.94 11.98
C LYS A 4 6.97 -15.61 13.24
N ASP A 5 7.29 -15.06 14.40
CA ASP A 5 6.85 -15.62 15.69
C ASP A 5 5.33 -15.55 15.87
N SER A 6 4.70 -14.45 15.38
CA SER A 6 3.25 -14.29 15.42
C SER A 6 2.52 -15.32 14.55
N LEU A 7 3.05 -15.59 13.35
CA LEU A 7 2.50 -16.61 12.43
C LEU A 7 2.61 -18.01 13.04
N SER A 8 3.77 -18.36 13.56
CA SER A 8 3.99 -19.66 14.24
C SER A 8 3.07 -19.83 15.46
N ASN A 9 2.91 -18.79 16.27
CA ASN A 9 2.00 -18.80 17.43
C ASN A 9 0.52 -18.92 17.03
N SER A 10 0.17 -18.48 15.81
CA SER A 10 -1.18 -18.62 15.24
C SER A 10 -1.42 -19.97 14.54
N GLY A 11 -0.45 -20.90 14.62
CA GLY A 11 -0.56 -22.23 14.02
C GLY A 11 -0.33 -22.27 12.50
N ILE A 12 0.19 -21.18 11.92
CA ILE A 12 0.56 -21.16 10.50
C ILE A 12 1.96 -21.77 10.38
N SER A 13 2.06 -22.87 9.64
CA SER A 13 3.32 -23.57 9.39
C SER A 13 4.26 -22.77 8.50
N GLU A 14 5.58 -22.90 8.76
CA GLU A 14 6.61 -22.24 7.95
C GLU A 14 6.56 -22.65 6.47
N GLU A 15 6.07 -23.83 6.14
CA GLU A 15 5.93 -24.31 4.75
C GLU A 15 4.89 -23.50 3.92
N PHE A 16 3.98 -22.78 4.61
CA PHE A 16 2.97 -21.91 3.98
C PHE A 16 3.34 -20.42 4.07
N THR A 17 4.56 -20.09 4.49
CA THR A 17 4.98 -18.71 4.70
C THR A 17 6.29 -18.42 3.98
N GLU A 18 6.33 -17.30 3.26
CA GLU A 18 7.56 -16.74 2.70
C GLU A 18 7.85 -15.41 3.38
N LEU A 19 9.07 -15.25 3.88
CA LEU A 19 9.51 -14.03 4.57
C LEU A 19 10.23 -13.13 3.58
N VAL A 20 9.70 -11.92 3.39
CA VAL A 20 10.23 -10.95 2.45
C VAL A 20 10.79 -9.71 3.15
N ALA A 21 11.69 -9.05 2.47
CA ALA A 21 12.24 -7.74 2.80
C ALA A 21 12.07 -6.80 1.59
N PRO A 22 12.19 -5.48 1.77
CA PRO A 22 12.16 -4.55 0.63
C PRO A 22 13.14 -4.94 -0.47
N GLY A 23 12.67 -5.02 -1.72
CA GLY A 23 13.44 -5.43 -2.89
C GLY A 23 13.34 -6.92 -3.24
N ASP A 24 12.78 -7.76 -2.38
CA ASP A 24 12.58 -9.18 -2.69
C ASP A 24 11.50 -9.36 -3.77
N GLU A 25 11.71 -10.34 -4.65
CA GLU A 25 10.76 -10.73 -5.69
C GLU A 25 10.43 -12.21 -5.58
N LEU A 26 9.17 -12.56 -5.75
CA LEU A 26 8.64 -13.91 -5.69
C LEU A 26 7.73 -14.18 -6.89
N GLU A 27 7.64 -15.44 -7.30
CA GLU A 27 6.60 -15.90 -8.20
C GLU A 27 5.88 -17.12 -7.58
N ILE A 28 4.58 -16.99 -7.36
CA ILE A 28 3.76 -18.03 -6.76
C ILE A 28 2.58 -18.29 -7.68
N ASN A 29 2.51 -19.50 -8.23
CA ASN A 29 1.42 -19.93 -9.13
C ASN A 29 1.15 -18.96 -10.32
N GLY A 30 2.21 -18.39 -10.89
CA GLY A 30 2.12 -17.46 -12.03
C GLY A 30 1.77 -16.02 -11.62
N VAL A 31 1.71 -15.73 -10.33
CA VAL A 31 1.57 -14.37 -9.78
C VAL A 31 2.94 -13.87 -9.36
N ARG A 32 3.41 -12.77 -9.97
CA ARG A 32 4.65 -12.11 -9.55
C ARG A 32 4.35 -11.14 -8.42
N ILE A 33 5.16 -11.21 -7.36
CA ILE A 33 5.04 -10.37 -6.17
C ILE A 33 6.41 -9.72 -5.92
N GLN A 34 6.44 -8.41 -5.86
CA GLN A 34 7.63 -7.65 -5.48
C GLN A 34 7.35 -6.89 -4.18
N ALA A 35 8.22 -7.07 -3.18
CA ALA A 35 8.15 -6.31 -1.94
C ALA A 35 8.82 -4.95 -2.12
N VAL A 36 8.06 -3.87 -1.88
CA VAL A 36 8.56 -2.49 -1.98
C VAL A 36 8.57 -1.84 -0.60
N PRO A 37 9.49 -0.87 -0.32
CA PRO A 37 9.53 -0.22 0.98
C PRO A 37 8.21 0.48 1.32
N ALA A 38 7.76 0.34 2.57
CA ALA A 38 6.63 1.08 3.13
C ALA A 38 7.06 1.69 4.47
N TYR A 39 7.10 3.03 4.55
CA TYR A 39 7.52 3.74 5.75
C TYR A 39 7.02 5.17 5.78
N ASN A 40 6.93 5.72 6.99
CA ASN A 40 6.57 7.11 7.23
C ASN A 40 7.82 8.00 7.40
N ILE A 41 7.66 9.28 7.09
CA ILE A 41 8.68 10.30 7.23
C ILE A 41 8.30 11.24 8.38
N GLY A 42 9.20 11.33 9.39
CA GLY A 42 9.00 12.24 10.52
C GLY A 42 7.87 11.86 11.49
N LYS A 43 7.24 10.72 11.31
CA LYS A 43 6.22 10.15 12.20
C LYS A 43 6.84 9.10 13.13
N GLN A 44 6.24 8.93 14.32
CA GLN A 44 6.66 7.92 15.29
C GLN A 44 6.33 6.49 14.81
N PHE A 45 5.31 6.34 13.95
CA PHE A 45 4.83 5.06 13.43
C PHE A 45 5.50 4.72 12.10
N HIS A 46 5.70 3.44 11.83
CA HIS A 46 6.22 2.90 10.57
C HIS A 46 7.58 3.50 10.14
N PRO A 47 8.59 3.52 11.03
CA PRO A 47 9.91 4.06 10.68
C PRO A 47 10.61 3.14 9.66
N GLN A 48 11.39 3.73 8.75
CA GLN A 48 12.08 3.03 7.65
C GLN A 48 12.97 1.86 8.13
N GLN A 49 13.58 1.98 9.32
CA GLN A 49 14.43 0.92 9.90
C GLN A 49 13.72 -0.39 10.20
N ASN A 50 12.39 -0.40 10.28
CA ASN A 50 11.60 -1.62 10.46
C ASN A 50 11.53 -2.47 9.19
N GLN A 51 11.92 -1.92 8.05
CA GLN A 51 11.89 -2.61 6.75
C GLN A 51 10.53 -3.24 6.42
N TRP A 52 9.45 -2.56 6.78
CA TRP A 52 8.11 -2.98 6.42
C TRP A 52 7.86 -2.74 4.92
N VAL A 53 6.90 -3.47 4.38
CA VAL A 53 6.71 -3.54 2.93
C VAL A 53 5.26 -3.29 2.51
N GLY A 54 5.13 -2.62 1.37
CA GLY A 54 4.01 -2.77 0.46
C GLY A 54 4.34 -3.79 -0.61
N TYR A 55 3.44 -4.02 -1.53
CA TYR A 55 3.61 -5.03 -2.57
C TYR A 55 3.19 -4.51 -3.94
N LEU A 56 3.97 -4.88 -4.96
CA LEU A 56 3.52 -4.90 -6.35
C LEU A 56 3.13 -6.34 -6.68
N VAL A 57 1.88 -6.56 -7.04
CA VAL A 57 1.35 -7.88 -7.40
C VAL A 57 0.93 -7.84 -8.86
N THR A 58 1.62 -8.60 -9.71
CA THR A 58 1.29 -8.69 -11.14
C THR A 58 0.64 -10.03 -11.45
N MET A 59 -0.58 -9.97 -11.95
CA MET A 59 -1.32 -11.13 -12.43
C MET A 59 -2.14 -10.76 -13.67
N ASN A 60 -2.20 -11.66 -14.66
CA ASN A 60 -2.91 -11.42 -15.93
C ASN A 60 -2.53 -10.07 -16.57
N GLU A 61 -1.25 -9.74 -16.59
CA GLU A 61 -0.69 -8.50 -17.17
C GLU A 61 -1.16 -7.20 -16.47
N VAL A 62 -1.84 -7.28 -15.33
CA VAL A 62 -2.23 -6.14 -14.50
C VAL A 62 -1.38 -6.09 -13.25
N THR A 63 -0.77 -4.95 -12.98
CA THR A 63 0.04 -4.69 -11.79
C THR A 63 -0.75 -3.89 -10.77
N TYR A 64 -0.90 -4.46 -9.57
CA TYR A 64 -1.55 -3.86 -8.41
C TYR A 64 -0.49 -3.40 -7.43
N TYR A 65 -0.54 -2.15 -7.02
CA TYR A 65 0.25 -1.63 -5.90
C TYR A 65 -0.60 -1.66 -4.63
N ILE A 66 -0.18 -2.42 -3.64
CA ILE A 66 -0.77 -2.49 -2.30
C ILE A 66 0.21 -1.77 -1.37
N ALA A 67 -0.05 -0.50 -1.09
CA ALA A 67 0.93 0.39 -0.46
C ALA A 67 1.34 -0.04 0.95
N GLY A 68 0.43 -0.67 1.72
CA GLY A 68 0.62 -0.83 3.16
C GLY A 68 0.56 0.54 3.87
N ASP A 69 1.12 0.61 5.07
CA ASP A 69 1.16 1.84 5.85
C ASP A 69 2.43 2.63 5.50
N THR A 70 2.27 3.71 4.75
CA THR A 70 3.37 4.52 4.23
C THR A 70 2.97 5.97 4.05
N ASP A 71 3.96 6.87 4.13
CA ASP A 71 3.88 8.24 3.63
C ASP A 71 4.43 8.32 2.19
N ILE A 72 4.29 9.49 1.57
CA ILE A 72 4.99 9.82 0.32
C ILE A 72 6.49 9.85 0.63
N ASN A 73 7.24 9.02 -0.07
CA ASN A 73 8.70 8.95 0.03
C ASN A 73 9.29 8.68 -1.36
N GLU A 74 10.62 8.76 -1.49
CA GLU A 74 11.30 8.63 -2.77
C GLU A 74 11.20 7.23 -3.42
N ASP A 75 10.86 6.21 -2.63
CA ASP A 75 10.67 4.85 -3.15
C ASP A 75 9.25 4.70 -3.74
N VAL A 76 8.21 5.15 -3.03
CA VAL A 76 6.83 5.02 -3.50
C VAL A 76 6.53 5.92 -4.72
N LYS A 77 7.23 7.05 -4.87
CA LYS A 77 7.12 7.91 -6.06
C LYS A 77 7.56 7.25 -7.36
N LYS A 78 8.37 6.20 -7.29
CA LYS A 78 8.90 5.45 -8.46
C LYS A 78 8.02 4.28 -8.86
N ILE A 79 6.95 4.01 -8.12
CA ILE A 79 6.05 2.89 -8.37
C ILE A 79 5.38 3.06 -9.74
N GLN A 80 5.32 1.97 -10.48
CA GLN A 80 4.57 1.85 -11.73
C GLN A 80 3.54 0.74 -11.57
N CYS A 81 2.26 1.06 -11.71
CA CYS A 81 1.17 0.10 -11.55
C CYS A 81 -0.06 0.50 -12.36
N ASP A 82 -0.95 -0.44 -12.59
CA ASP A 82 -2.25 -0.20 -13.22
C ASP A 82 -3.30 0.21 -12.18
N VAL A 83 -3.25 -0.40 -11.01
CA VAL A 83 -4.19 -0.14 -9.91
C VAL A 83 -3.39 0.15 -8.64
N ALA A 84 -3.67 1.27 -7.97
CA ALA A 84 -3.04 1.64 -6.71
C ALA A 84 -4.03 1.56 -5.54
N MET A 85 -3.70 0.78 -4.51
CA MET A 85 -4.44 0.71 -3.24
C MET A 85 -3.65 1.51 -2.21
N ILE A 86 -4.12 2.71 -1.87
CA ILE A 86 -3.36 3.73 -1.12
C ILE A 86 -4.09 4.08 0.17
N PRO A 87 -3.40 4.12 1.33
CA PRO A 87 -3.99 4.52 2.59
C PRO A 87 -4.30 6.02 2.62
N VAL A 88 -5.48 6.39 3.15
CA VAL A 88 -5.97 7.79 3.20
C VAL A 88 -6.36 8.26 4.60
N GLY A 89 -6.10 7.45 5.64
CA GLY A 89 -6.63 7.68 6.99
C GLY A 89 -5.90 8.74 7.84
N GLY A 90 -4.80 9.30 7.39
CA GLY A 90 -4.11 10.47 7.98
C GLY A 90 -3.37 10.24 9.31
N THR A 91 -3.86 9.40 10.21
CA THR A 91 -3.31 9.28 11.56
C THR A 91 -1.96 8.55 11.58
N TYR A 92 -1.86 7.44 10.87
CA TYR A 92 -0.68 6.57 10.82
C TYR A 92 -0.03 6.52 9.44
N THR A 93 -0.65 7.15 8.48
CA THR A 93 -0.32 7.12 7.06
C THR A 93 -0.57 8.49 6.43
N MET A 94 -0.66 8.56 5.11
CA MET A 94 -1.03 9.76 4.36
C MET A 94 -2.46 10.20 4.68
N THR A 95 -2.70 11.53 4.65
CA THR A 95 -4.06 12.08 4.54
C THR A 95 -4.65 11.80 3.16
N ALA A 96 -5.93 12.06 2.97
CA ALA A 96 -6.59 11.91 1.67
C ALA A 96 -5.94 12.80 0.59
N GLU A 97 -5.52 14.03 0.96
CA GLU A 97 -4.85 14.97 0.08
C GLU A 97 -3.44 14.48 -0.30
N GLU A 98 -2.63 14.03 0.68
CA GLU A 98 -1.31 13.46 0.43
C GLU A 98 -1.39 12.20 -0.43
N ALA A 99 -2.37 11.33 -0.16
CA ALA A 99 -2.59 10.12 -0.95
C ALA A 99 -3.00 10.44 -2.40
N ALA A 100 -3.81 11.50 -2.61
CA ALA A 100 -4.16 11.97 -3.94
C ALA A 100 -2.94 12.53 -4.68
N GLU A 101 -2.05 13.28 -3.98
CA GLU A 101 -0.78 13.74 -4.55
C GLU A 101 0.08 12.55 -5.00
N LEU A 102 0.22 11.51 -4.17
CA LEU A 102 0.93 10.29 -4.56
C LEU A 102 0.31 9.64 -5.79
N ALA A 103 -1.02 9.51 -5.82
CA ALA A 103 -1.72 8.94 -6.98
C ALA A 103 -1.47 9.74 -8.26
N GLU A 104 -1.44 11.08 -8.19
CA GLU A 104 -1.08 11.94 -9.34
C GLU A 104 0.38 11.74 -9.79
N ILE A 105 1.31 11.49 -8.86
CA ILE A 105 2.73 11.23 -9.18
C ILE A 105 2.89 9.89 -9.91
N ILE A 106 2.33 8.81 -9.37
CA ILE A 106 2.49 7.45 -9.92
C ILE A 106 1.51 7.15 -11.07
N HIS A 107 0.48 7.95 -11.23
CA HIS A 107 -0.48 7.98 -12.34
C HIS A 107 -1.05 6.62 -12.74
N PRO A 108 -1.68 5.85 -11.82
CA PRO A 108 -2.29 4.57 -12.13
C PRO A 108 -3.56 4.75 -12.99
N LYS A 109 -4.01 3.70 -13.66
CA LYS A 109 -5.31 3.70 -14.39
C LYS A 109 -6.50 3.78 -13.44
N ALA A 110 -6.35 3.21 -12.23
CA ALA A 110 -7.36 3.26 -11.18
C ALA A 110 -6.70 3.36 -9.79
N ALA A 111 -7.36 4.02 -8.85
CA ALA A 111 -6.95 4.13 -7.46
C ALA A 111 -8.07 3.67 -6.51
N VAL A 112 -7.70 3.00 -5.43
CA VAL A 112 -8.60 2.50 -4.40
C VAL A 112 -8.12 3.05 -3.06
N PRO A 113 -8.84 3.96 -2.42
CA PRO A 113 -8.49 4.41 -1.08
C PRO A 113 -8.69 3.29 -0.07
N THR A 114 -7.75 3.15 0.86
CA THR A 114 -7.75 2.13 1.91
C THR A 114 -7.47 2.76 3.27
N HIS A 115 -7.57 1.97 4.35
CA HIS A 115 -7.18 2.36 5.70
C HIS A 115 -7.92 3.61 6.23
N TYR A 116 -9.25 3.65 6.06
CA TYR A 116 -10.10 4.74 6.53
C TYR A 116 -11.47 4.22 7.00
N GLY A 117 -12.18 5.06 7.74
CA GLY A 117 -13.58 4.84 8.11
C GLY A 117 -13.83 3.80 9.21
N SER A 118 -12.77 3.30 9.88
CA SER A 118 -12.91 2.32 10.98
C SER A 118 -11.93 2.65 12.12
N VAL A 119 -10.79 1.94 12.22
CA VAL A 119 -9.78 2.16 13.27
C VAL A 119 -9.00 3.45 13.06
N ALA A 120 -8.80 3.85 11.81
CA ALA A 120 -8.12 5.08 11.43
C ALA A 120 -8.93 5.84 10.37
N GLY A 121 -8.68 7.15 10.31
CA GLY A 121 -9.36 8.02 9.35
C GLY A 121 -10.86 8.17 9.62
N LYS A 122 -11.51 8.95 8.76
CA LYS A 122 -12.94 9.19 8.74
C LYS A 122 -13.57 8.52 7.52
N ALA A 123 -14.87 8.27 7.55
CA ALA A 123 -15.59 7.71 6.41
C ALA A 123 -15.53 8.63 5.17
N GLU A 124 -15.40 9.94 5.40
CA GLU A 124 -15.30 10.96 4.34
C GLU A 124 -13.96 10.97 3.61
N ASP A 125 -12.87 10.44 4.20
CA ASP A 125 -11.52 10.52 3.63
C ASP A 125 -11.45 9.85 2.24
N GLY A 126 -12.15 8.75 2.05
CA GLY A 126 -12.26 8.11 0.73
C GLY A 126 -12.95 9.00 -0.30
N GLN A 127 -13.98 9.75 0.09
CA GLN A 127 -14.68 10.67 -0.80
C GLN A 127 -13.83 11.90 -1.11
N ILE A 128 -13.11 12.45 -0.12
CA ILE A 128 -12.16 13.56 -0.33
C ILE A 128 -11.10 13.16 -1.36
N PHE A 129 -10.51 11.98 -1.21
CA PHE A 129 -9.55 11.42 -2.17
C PHE A 129 -10.15 11.31 -3.58
N ALA A 130 -11.38 10.81 -3.71
CA ALA A 130 -12.05 10.68 -4.99
C ALA A 130 -12.38 12.03 -5.63
N ASP A 131 -12.80 13.02 -4.85
CA ASP A 131 -13.13 14.36 -5.34
C ASP A 131 -11.90 15.10 -5.87
N ILE A 132 -10.73 14.95 -5.23
CA ILE A 132 -9.45 15.55 -5.68
C ILE A 132 -9.00 14.93 -7.01
N LEU A 133 -9.18 13.62 -7.18
CA LEU A 133 -8.74 12.89 -8.37
C LEU A 133 -9.78 12.85 -9.48
N LYS A 134 -10.95 13.46 -9.27
CA LYS A 134 -12.02 13.54 -10.25
C LYS A 134 -11.47 14.07 -11.60
N ASP A 135 -11.86 13.40 -12.67
CA ASP A 135 -11.44 13.71 -14.04
C ASP A 135 -9.93 13.48 -14.33
N LYS A 136 -9.15 13.00 -13.34
CA LYS A 136 -7.72 12.69 -13.51
C LYS A 136 -7.45 11.19 -13.48
N ILE A 137 -7.94 10.51 -12.46
CA ILE A 137 -7.73 9.07 -12.21
C ILE A 137 -9.07 8.45 -11.84
N ASN A 138 -9.35 7.25 -12.36
CA ASN A 138 -10.56 6.52 -11.97
C ASN A 138 -10.44 6.04 -10.52
N VAL A 139 -11.27 6.56 -9.61
CA VAL A 139 -11.28 6.14 -8.21
C VAL A 139 -12.42 5.16 -7.95
N ILE A 140 -12.07 4.02 -7.35
CA ILE A 140 -13.00 2.96 -6.97
C ILE A 140 -13.20 3.03 -5.46
N LEU A 141 -14.34 3.57 -5.02
CA LEU A 141 -14.74 3.55 -3.62
C LEU A 141 -15.37 2.20 -3.29
N LYS A 142 -14.88 1.56 -2.23
CA LYS A 142 -15.52 0.39 -1.62
C LYS A 142 -16.11 0.82 -0.28
N MET A 143 -17.40 0.68 -0.16
CA MET A 143 -18.12 0.84 1.10
C MET A 143 -18.23 -0.50 1.82
#